data_baf7f16f1a55bcac072a2dff3a42d2c4
#
_entry.id   baf7f16f1a55bcac072a2dff3a42d2c4
#
_cell.length_a   1.000
_cell.length_b   1.000
_cell.length_c   1.000
_cell.angle_alpha   90.00
_cell.angle_beta   90.00
_cell.angle_gamma   90.00
#
_symmetry.space_group_name_H-M   'P 1'
#
loop_
_entity.id
_entity.type
_entity.pdbx_description
1 polymer ?
#
loop_
_entity_poly.entity_id
_entity_poly.type
_entity_poly.pdbx_seq_one_letter_code
_entity_poly.pdbx_strand_id
1 'polypeptide(L)'
;MQTHWHDLWGCGRGPVVRLVPQTRLLLGGVAFATCMIAPATTVAGGLLFAGTVAAWLAASRPPMKIAFGFSLLGLMLFVPALLLLPLLPLDGVSAAGGWKHGFAVSANLVVRGLSGVLISMATVASVSVSDLREGLTQLPLPGIVSAIVVQIVHQTASLFYETKRVASAMAVRGASGGGKAAWHVLWSLPRVWLPRIVDRADRVADAMELRGYCDGEERSLASCRMRAADWAALALALAVLGLAVLIRVRGVA
;
A
#
# COMPACT_ATOMS: atom_id res chain seq x y z
N MET A 1 -1.49 24.34 0.35
CA MET A 1 -0.79 23.20 -0.26
C MET A 1 -1.81 22.08 -0.44
N GLN A 2 -2.52 22.05 -1.58
CA GLN A 2 -3.58 21.08 -1.86
C GLN A 2 -2.92 19.84 -2.46
N THR A 3 -2.54 18.88 -1.63
CA THR A 3 -2.16 17.55 -2.10
C THR A 3 -3.46 16.85 -2.51
N HIS A 4 -3.70 16.81 -3.80
CA HIS A 4 -4.76 15.99 -4.37
C HIS A 4 -4.38 14.53 -4.15
N TRP A 5 -5.12 13.81 -3.33
CA TRP A 5 -4.94 12.36 -3.14
C TRP A 5 -5.07 11.60 -4.46
N HIS A 6 -5.79 12.16 -5.44
CA HIS A 6 -5.84 11.66 -6.81
C HIS A 6 -4.49 11.72 -7.53
N ASP A 7 -3.60 12.61 -7.12
CA ASP A 7 -2.28 12.75 -7.75
C ASP A 7 -1.30 11.63 -7.34
N LEU A 8 -1.65 10.80 -6.35
CA LEU A 8 -0.84 9.66 -5.90
C LEU A 8 -1.06 8.41 -6.76
N TRP A 9 -2.27 8.24 -7.30
CA TRP A 9 -2.66 7.08 -8.06
C TRP A 9 -2.33 7.27 -9.54
N GLY A 10 -1.62 6.31 -10.15
CA GLY A 10 -1.35 6.33 -11.60
C GLY A 10 -0.32 7.37 -12.07
N CYS A 11 0.44 8.01 -11.16
CA CYS A 11 1.48 8.99 -11.51
C CYS A 11 2.79 8.37 -11.98
N GLY A 12 2.94 7.05 -11.93
CA GLY A 12 4.12 6.33 -12.39
C GLY A 12 4.31 6.47 -13.90
N ARG A 13 5.54 6.73 -14.33
CA ARG A 13 5.93 6.86 -15.75
C ARG A 13 6.80 5.70 -16.25
N GLY A 14 6.92 4.64 -15.45
CA GLY A 14 7.80 3.52 -15.74
C GLY A 14 7.25 2.52 -16.76
N PRO A 15 8.07 1.58 -17.24
CA PRO A 15 7.65 0.52 -18.16
C PRO A 15 6.57 -0.40 -17.57
N VAL A 16 6.47 -0.51 -16.25
CA VAL A 16 5.44 -1.30 -15.56
C VAL A 16 4.03 -0.80 -15.88
N VAL A 17 3.84 0.48 -16.17
CA VAL A 17 2.53 1.07 -16.53
C VAL A 17 1.97 0.48 -17.85
N ARG A 18 2.80 -0.13 -18.68
CA ARG A 18 2.37 -0.78 -19.93
C ARG A 18 1.85 -2.21 -19.74
N LEU A 19 2.07 -2.80 -18.56
CA LEU A 19 1.60 -4.13 -18.20
C LEU A 19 0.11 -4.08 -17.81
N VAL A 20 -0.55 -5.23 -17.86
CA VAL A 20 -1.94 -5.38 -17.42
C VAL A 20 -2.07 -5.04 -15.92
N PRO A 21 -3.15 -4.35 -15.47
CA PRO A 21 -3.32 -3.92 -14.08
C PRO A 21 -3.14 -5.03 -13.04
N GLN A 22 -3.69 -6.21 -13.28
CA GLN A 22 -3.53 -7.37 -12.40
C GLN A 22 -2.05 -7.77 -12.24
N THR A 23 -1.28 -7.73 -13.33
CA THR A 23 0.15 -8.06 -13.30
C THR A 23 0.94 -7.07 -12.48
N ARG A 24 0.61 -5.78 -12.54
CA ARG A 24 1.26 -4.73 -11.73
C ARG A 24 1.06 -4.96 -10.24
N LEU A 25 -0.17 -5.32 -9.84
CA LEU A 25 -0.50 -5.63 -8.45
C LEU A 25 0.24 -6.88 -7.95
N LEU A 26 0.22 -7.94 -8.75
CA LEU A 26 0.93 -9.18 -8.42
C LEU A 26 2.44 -8.97 -8.31
N LEU A 27 3.05 -8.26 -9.25
CA LEU A 27 4.47 -7.94 -9.22
C LEU A 27 4.86 -7.11 -7.99
N GLY A 28 4.03 -6.12 -7.63
CA GLY A 28 4.23 -5.34 -6.40
C GLY A 28 4.15 -6.20 -5.15
N GLY A 29 3.16 -7.11 -5.08
CA GLY A 29 3.01 -8.07 -3.99
C GLY A 29 4.18 -9.05 -3.89
N VAL A 30 4.64 -9.58 -5.02
CA VAL A 30 5.81 -10.49 -5.07
C VAL A 30 7.09 -9.75 -4.69
N ALA A 31 7.31 -8.52 -5.17
CA ALA A 31 8.46 -7.70 -4.78
C ALA A 31 8.46 -7.41 -3.26
N PHE A 32 7.30 -7.08 -2.71
CA PHE A 32 7.12 -6.89 -1.27
C PHE A 32 7.45 -8.18 -0.48
N ALA A 33 6.88 -9.32 -0.90
CA ALA A 33 7.14 -10.62 -0.27
C ALA A 33 8.64 -11.00 -0.35
N THR A 34 9.28 -10.76 -1.49
CA THR A 34 10.73 -10.99 -1.67
C THR A 34 11.55 -10.19 -0.67
N CYS A 35 11.21 -8.91 -0.45
CA CYS A 35 11.91 -8.07 0.53
C CYS A 35 11.67 -8.51 1.98
N MET A 36 10.50 -9.07 2.29
CA MET A 36 10.22 -9.59 3.63
C MET A 36 10.95 -10.92 3.90
N ILE A 37 11.11 -11.76 2.88
CA ILE A 37 11.72 -13.08 3.00
C ILE A 37 13.25 -13.03 2.91
N ALA A 38 13.82 -12.16 2.06
CA ALA A 38 15.26 -12.08 1.82
C ALA A 38 16.06 -11.81 3.12
N PRO A 39 17.05 -12.63 3.46
CA PRO A 39 17.86 -12.40 4.64
C PRO A 39 18.83 -11.22 4.40
N ALA A 40 18.57 -10.07 5.02
CA ALA A 40 19.45 -8.90 4.89
C ALA A 40 20.82 -9.08 5.59
N THR A 41 20.99 -10.13 6.39
CA THR A 41 22.22 -10.43 7.13
C THR A 41 23.30 -11.08 6.29
N THR A 42 22.96 -11.74 5.19
CA THR A 42 23.91 -12.35 4.25
C THR A 42 24.20 -11.41 3.09
N VAL A 43 25.43 -11.38 2.60
CA VAL A 43 25.82 -10.52 1.46
C VAL A 43 24.96 -10.79 0.23
N ALA A 44 24.73 -12.06 -0.09
CA ALA A 44 23.88 -12.46 -1.22
C ALA A 44 22.41 -12.00 -1.03
N GLY A 45 21.86 -12.17 0.17
CA GLY A 45 20.51 -11.72 0.50
C GLY A 45 20.38 -10.20 0.50
N GLY A 46 21.39 -9.48 0.98
CA GLY A 46 21.42 -8.02 0.95
C GLY A 46 21.48 -7.45 -0.47
N LEU A 47 22.29 -8.06 -1.36
CA LEU A 47 22.34 -7.67 -2.77
C LEU A 47 21.03 -7.95 -3.49
N LEU A 48 20.40 -9.11 -3.25
CA LEU A 48 19.10 -9.45 -3.83
C LEU A 48 18.01 -8.50 -3.32
N PHE A 49 18.01 -8.17 -2.05
CA PHE A 49 17.11 -7.20 -1.43
C PHE A 49 17.27 -5.81 -2.07
N ALA A 50 18.47 -5.26 -2.08
CA ALA A 50 18.75 -3.95 -2.68
C ALA A 50 18.44 -3.94 -4.18
N GLY A 51 18.78 -5.00 -4.90
CA GLY A 51 18.48 -5.19 -6.31
C GLY A 51 16.97 -5.20 -6.60
N THR A 52 16.18 -5.89 -5.77
CA THR A 52 14.72 -5.93 -5.92
C THR A 52 14.08 -4.56 -5.70
N VAL A 53 14.49 -3.83 -4.65
CA VAL A 53 13.99 -2.48 -4.37
C VAL A 53 14.38 -1.52 -5.50
N ALA A 54 15.65 -1.53 -5.92
CA ALA A 54 16.14 -0.68 -7.00
C ALA A 54 15.46 -0.98 -8.35
N ALA A 55 15.32 -2.26 -8.69
CA ALA A 55 14.64 -2.69 -9.91
C ALA A 55 13.17 -2.26 -9.93
N TRP A 56 12.47 -2.40 -8.80
CA TRP A 56 11.06 -2.01 -8.69
C TRP A 56 10.87 -0.49 -8.78
N LEU A 57 11.72 0.29 -8.10
CA LEU A 57 11.71 1.76 -8.20
C LEU A 57 12.06 2.25 -9.61
N ALA A 58 13.06 1.65 -10.26
CA ALA A 58 13.44 1.97 -11.63
C ALA A 58 12.34 1.60 -12.64
N ALA A 59 11.63 0.49 -12.41
CA ALA A 59 10.55 0.01 -13.27
C ALA A 59 9.26 0.81 -13.11
N SER A 60 8.92 1.27 -11.90
CA SER A 60 7.72 2.07 -11.61
C SER A 60 7.91 3.57 -11.82
N ARG A 61 9.13 4.09 -11.66
CA ARG A 61 9.52 5.50 -11.75
C ARG A 61 8.52 6.43 -11.06
N PRO A 62 8.31 6.29 -9.76
CA PRO A 62 7.43 7.17 -9.02
C PRO A 62 7.96 8.61 -9.04
N PRO A 63 7.10 9.64 -8.92
CA PRO A 63 7.57 11.02 -8.85
C PRO A 63 8.43 11.22 -7.60
N MET A 64 9.65 11.73 -7.78
CA MET A 64 10.70 11.85 -6.75
C MET A 64 10.21 12.57 -5.49
N LYS A 65 9.36 13.60 -5.63
CA LYS A 65 8.81 14.35 -4.49
C LYS A 65 7.98 13.47 -3.57
N ILE A 66 7.18 12.57 -4.14
CA ILE A 66 6.32 11.65 -3.40
C ILE A 66 7.17 10.57 -2.76
N ALA A 67 8.13 10.00 -3.51
CA ALA A 67 9.06 9.00 -2.98
C ALA A 67 9.85 9.52 -1.78
N PHE A 68 10.36 10.74 -1.86
CA PHE A 68 11.07 11.39 -0.76
C PHE A 68 10.17 11.64 0.46
N GLY A 69 8.93 12.12 0.24
CA GLY A 69 7.96 12.33 1.32
C GLY A 69 7.62 11.04 2.08
N PHE A 70 7.34 9.95 1.35
CA PHE A 70 7.06 8.65 1.97
C PHE A 70 8.29 8.02 2.63
N SER A 71 9.47 8.21 2.05
CA SER A 71 10.74 7.79 2.65
C SER A 71 10.99 8.51 3.98
N LEU A 72 10.77 9.83 4.03
CA LEU A 72 10.92 10.62 5.25
C LEU A 72 9.89 10.23 6.31
N LEU A 73 8.63 10.03 5.90
CA LEU A 73 7.56 9.58 6.79
C LEU A 73 7.87 8.18 7.35
N GLY A 74 8.32 7.26 6.50
CA GLY A 74 8.74 5.92 6.91
C GLY A 74 9.92 5.97 7.88
N LEU A 75 10.92 6.81 7.60
CA LEU A 75 12.05 7.00 8.49
C LEU A 75 11.61 7.52 9.86
N MET A 76 10.75 8.54 9.90
CA MET A 76 10.20 9.07 11.15
C MET A 76 9.42 8.02 11.95
N LEU A 77 8.70 7.12 11.27
CA LEU A 77 7.94 6.06 11.91
C LEU A 77 8.88 5.01 12.55
N PHE A 78 10.01 4.70 11.89
CA PHE A 78 10.93 3.66 12.35
C PHE A 78 12.07 4.15 13.25
N VAL A 79 12.33 5.47 13.34
CA VAL A 79 13.33 6.06 14.26
C VAL A 79 13.10 5.68 15.73
N PRO A 80 11.87 5.69 16.28
CA PRO A 80 11.63 5.25 17.65
C PRO A 80 12.01 3.77 17.86
N ALA A 81 11.74 2.91 16.89
CA ALA A 81 12.13 1.50 16.97
C ALA A 81 13.65 1.33 16.98
N LEU A 82 14.38 2.13 16.20
CA LEU A 82 15.84 2.12 16.18
C LEU A 82 16.46 2.51 17.53
N LEU A 83 15.82 3.47 18.23
CA LEU A 83 16.32 4.00 19.51
C LEU A 83 15.88 3.15 20.70
N LEU A 84 14.64 2.64 20.69
CA LEU A 84 14.07 1.93 21.84
C LEU A 84 14.43 0.44 21.88
N LEU A 85 14.52 -0.23 20.73
CA LEU A 85 14.76 -1.68 20.68
C LEU A 85 16.08 -2.12 21.32
N PRO A 86 17.22 -1.42 21.13
CA PRO A 86 18.47 -1.77 21.80
C PRO A 86 18.45 -1.55 23.31
N LEU A 87 17.54 -0.69 23.81
CA LEU A 87 17.41 -0.33 25.23
C LEU A 87 16.45 -1.26 25.98
N LEU A 88 15.56 -1.96 25.28
CA LEU A 88 14.63 -2.91 25.90
C LEU A 88 15.35 -4.23 26.18
N PRO A 89 15.33 -4.71 27.45
CA PRO A 89 15.83 -6.04 27.80
C PRO A 89 14.86 -7.10 27.28
N LEU A 90 14.88 -7.34 25.97
CA LEU A 90 14.16 -8.46 25.38
C LEU A 90 14.99 -9.72 25.62
N ASP A 91 14.47 -10.67 26.39
CA ASP A 91 15.14 -11.88 26.90
C ASP A 91 15.80 -12.77 25.82
N GLY A 92 15.56 -12.55 24.55
CA GLY A 92 16.24 -13.23 23.45
C GLY A 92 17.34 -12.41 22.75
N VAL A 93 17.35 -11.09 22.92
CA VAL A 93 18.26 -10.18 22.20
C VAL A 93 19.44 -9.74 23.07
N SER A 94 19.22 -9.57 24.37
CA SER A 94 20.25 -9.12 25.30
C SER A 94 21.16 -10.24 25.80
N ALA A 95 20.72 -11.51 25.81
CA ALA A 95 21.49 -12.61 26.38
C ALA A 95 22.64 -13.10 25.49
N ALA A 96 22.60 -12.92 24.17
CA ALA A 96 23.55 -13.53 23.25
C ALA A 96 24.55 -12.59 22.58
N GLY A 97 24.39 -11.26 22.62
CA GLY A 97 25.24 -10.40 21.78
C GLY A 97 25.44 -8.95 22.23
N GLY A 98 24.90 -8.54 23.35
CA GLY A 98 25.04 -7.17 23.84
C GLY A 98 24.46 -6.11 22.89
N TRP A 99 24.76 -4.85 23.14
CA TRP A 99 24.25 -3.67 22.39
C TRP A 99 24.40 -3.76 20.86
N LYS A 100 25.52 -4.32 20.35
CA LYS A 100 25.75 -4.44 18.89
C LYS A 100 24.71 -5.33 18.21
N HIS A 101 24.28 -6.40 18.85
CA HIS A 101 23.27 -7.30 18.31
C HIS A 101 21.88 -6.63 18.30
N GLY A 102 21.51 -5.93 19.37
CA GLY A 102 20.25 -5.18 19.43
C GLY A 102 20.16 -4.10 18.35
N PHE A 103 21.27 -3.39 18.09
CA PHE A 103 21.34 -2.39 17.02
C PHE A 103 21.23 -3.03 15.62
N ALA A 104 21.86 -4.17 15.40
CA ALA A 104 21.77 -4.89 14.11
C ALA A 104 20.33 -5.37 13.82
N VAL A 105 19.63 -5.87 14.84
CA VAL A 105 18.21 -6.29 14.70
C VAL A 105 17.31 -5.09 14.40
N SER A 106 17.46 -3.99 15.13
CA SER A 106 16.65 -2.78 14.90
C SER A 106 16.95 -2.15 13.55
N ALA A 107 18.21 -2.09 13.11
CA ALA A 107 18.58 -1.61 11.78
C ALA A 107 17.96 -2.47 10.67
N ASN A 108 17.97 -3.80 10.82
CA ASN A 108 17.31 -4.71 9.87
C ASN A 108 15.79 -4.47 9.80
N LEU A 109 15.14 -4.24 10.94
CA LEU A 109 13.71 -3.90 11.00
C LEU A 109 13.41 -2.59 10.25
N VAL A 110 14.22 -1.55 10.48
CA VAL A 110 14.07 -0.24 9.82
C VAL A 110 14.25 -0.36 8.31
N VAL A 111 15.29 -1.05 7.85
CA VAL A 111 15.57 -1.23 6.42
C VAL A 111 14.44 -2.00 5.75
N ARG A 112 13.93 -3.07 6.35
CA ARG A 112 12.79 -3.84 5.83
C ARG A 112 11.51 -3.02 5.83
N GLY A 113 11.22 -2.30 6.91
CA GLY A 113 10.05 -1.45 6.99
C GLY A 113 10.06 -0.33 5.94
N LEU A 114 11.19 0.35 5.80
CA LEU A 114 11.36 1.41 4.81
C LEU A 114 11.21 0.90 3.37
N SER A 115 11.81 -0.25 3.06
CA SER A 115 11.66 -0.85 1.73
C SER A 115 10.22 -1.28 1.45
N GLY A 116 9.53 -1.83 2.45
CA GLY A 116 8.10 -2.16 2.34
C GLY A 116 7.26 -0.93 2.01
N VAL A 117 7.49 0.19 2.68
CA VAL A 117 6.83 1.48 2.40
C VAL A 117 7.13 1.95 0.97
N LEU A 118 8.40 1.89 0.55
CA LEU A 118 8.81 2.32 -0.80
C LEU A 118 8.20 1.44 -1.91
N ILE A 119 8.20 0.12 -1.74
CA ILE A 119 7.60 -0.80 -2.71
C ILE A 119 6.10 -0.60 -2.79
N SER A 120 5.41 -0.51 -1.66
CA SER A 120 3.96 -0.29 -1.61
C SER A 120 3.58 1.03 -2.27
N MET A 121 4.28 2.11 -1.95
CA MET A 121 4.08 3.41 -2.55
C MET A 121 4.33 3.39 -4.07
N ALA A 122 5.42 2.75 -4.51
CA ALA A 122 5.74 2.64 -5.93
C ALA A 122 4.70 1.81 -6.70
N THR A 123 4.13 0.77 -6.06
CA THR A 123 3.03 -0.04 -6.62
C THR A 123 1.76 0.81 -6.76
N VAL A 124 1.37 1.54 -5.72
CA VAL A 124 0.22 2.45 -5.75
C VAL A 124 0.38 3.54 -6.81
N ALA A 125 1.59 4.12 -6.94
CA ALA A 125 1.87 5.11 -7.96
C ALA A 125 1.79 4.54 -9.39
N SER A 126 2.00 3.25 -9.58
CA SER A 126 1.92 2.59 -10.90
C SER A 126 0.49 2.19 -11.31
N VAL A 127 -0.47 2.20 -10.39
CA VAL A 127 -1.85 1.74 -10.60
C VAL A 127 -2.82 2.90 -10.43
N SER A 128 -3.68 3.15 -11.42
CA SER A 128 -4.79 4.10 -11.26
C SER A 128 -5.96 3.47 -10.50
N VAL A 129 -6.89 4.28 -10.02
CA VAL A 129 -8.08 3.77 -9.30
C VAL A 129 -8.94 2.88 -10.21
N SER A 130 -9.04 3.22 -11.50
CA SER A 130 -9.71 2.39 -12.52
C SER A 130 -8.98 1.08 -12.76
N ASP A 131 -7.64 1.13 -12.87
CA ASP A 131 -6.81 -0.06 -13.05
C ASP A 131 -6.88 -0.99 -11.82
N LEU A 132 -6.97 -0.41 -10.62
CA LEU A 132 -7.13 -1.19 -9.39
C LEU A 132 -8.43 -1.99 -9.41
N ARG A 133 -9.52 -1.37 -9.83
CA ARG A 133 -10.81 -2.04 -9.97
C ARG A 133 -10.71 -3.20 -10.96
N GLU A 134 -10.20 -2.94 -12.16
CA GLU A 134 -10.04 -3.95 -13.19
C GLU A 134 -9.09 -5.07 -12.76
N GLY A 135 -7.95 -4.72 -12.17
CA GLY A 135 -6.98 -5.69 -11.67
C GLY A 135 -7.54 -6.60 -10.57
N LEU A 136 -8.33 -6.05 -9.64
CA LEU A 136 -8.95 -6.83 -8.55
C LEU A 136 -10.03 -7.80 -9.04
N THR A 137 -10.85 -7.40 -10.01
CA THR A 137 -11.90 -8.27 -10.56
C THR A 137 -11.33 -9.44 -11.38
N GLN A 138 -10.10 -9.31 -11.87
CA GLN A 138 -9.41 -10.35 -12.64
C GLN A 138 -8.50 -11.26 -11.79
N LEU A 139 -8.25 -10.91 -10.52
CA LEU A 139 -7.53 -11.79 -9.62
C LEU A 139 -8.40 -13.00 -9.23
N PRO A 140 -7.80 -14.17 -8.98
CA PRO A 140 -8.50 -15.36 -8.50
C PRO A 140 -8.90 -15.19 -7.02
N LEU A 141 -9.60 -14.11 -6.71
CA LEU A 141 -10.16 -13.82 -5.39
C LEU A 141 -11.62 -14.26 -5.36
N PRO A 142 -12.15 -14.64 -4.20
CA PRO A 142 -13.59 -14.84 -4.03
C PRO A 142 -14.34 -13.58 -4.49
N GLY A 143 -15.39 -13.72 -5.30
CA GLY A 143 -16.13 -12.59 -5.89
C GLY A 143 -16.60 -11.55 -4.85
N ILE A 144 -16.99 -12.03 -3.66
CA ILE A 144 -17.39 -11.17 -2.53
C ILE A 144 -16.23 -10.24 -2.10
N VAL A 145 -14.99 -10.76 -2.04
CA VAL A 145 -13.82 -9.97 -1.59
C VAL A 145 -13.50 -8.88 -2.62
N SER A 146 -13.49 -9.22 -3.91
CA SER A 146 -13.24 -8.24 -4.97
C SER A 146 -14.32 -7.17 -5.01
N ALA A 147 -15.60 -7.54 -4.88
CA ALA A 147 -16.72 -6.61 -4.83
C ALA A 147 -16.63 -5.64 -3.64
N ILE A 148 -16.33 -6.14 -2.44
CA ILE A 148 -16.17 -5.31 -1.25
C ILE A 148 -15.00 -4.32 -1.42
N VAL A 149 -13.83 -4.77 -1.88
CA VAL A 149 -12.67 -3.90 -2.04
C VAL A 149 -12.92 -2.82 -3.10
N VAL A 150 -13.51 -3.19 -4.23
CA VAL A 150 -13.91 -2.23 -5.27
C VAL A 150 -14.91 -1.20 -4.72
N GLN A 151 -15.88 -1.66 -3.95
CA GLN A 151 -16.87 -0.77 -3.30
C GLN A 151 -16.20 0.17 -2.29
N ILE A 152 -15.26 -0.32 -1.47
CA ILE A 152 -14.48 0.51 -0.54
C ILE A 152 -13.73 1.61 -1.29
N VAL A 153 -13.01 1.27 -2.36
CA VAL A 153 -12.25 2.24 -3.16
C VAL A 153 -13.17 3.30 -3.76
N HIS A 154 -14.31 2.90 -4.32
CA HIS A 154 -15.28 3.82 -4.92
C HIS A 154 -15.90 4.75 -3.87
N GLN A 155 -16.32 4.20 -2.74
CA GLN A 155 -16.92 4.98 -1.65
C GLN A 155 -15.90 5.92 -0.99
N THR A 156 -14.64 5.50 -0.82
CA THR A 156 -13.60 6.33 -0.23
C THR A 156 -13.41 7.64 -1.01
N ALA A 157 -13.38 7.59 -2.34
CA ALA A 157 -13.28 8.79 -3.17
C ALA A 157 -14.46 9.73 -2.93
N SER A 158 -15.69 9.20 -2.92
CA SER A 158 -16.90 9.98 -2.68
C SER A 158 -16.93 10.61 -1.29
N LEU A 159 -16.59 9.83 -0.25
CA LEU A 159 -16.54 10.26 1.14
C LEU A 159 -15.49 11.36 1.37
N PHE A 160 -14.36 11.28 0.66
CA PHE A 160 -13.33 12.32 0.72
C PHE A 160 -13.85 13.66 0.20
N TYR A 161 -14.61 13.68 -0.89
CA TYR A 161 -15.22 14.90 -1.41
C TYR A 161 -16.25 15.48 -0.44
N GLU A 162 -17.09 14.64 0.16
CA GLU A 162 -18.08 15.08 1.15
C GLU A 162 -17.41 15.64 2.41
N THR A 163 -16.38 14.97 2.92
CA THR A 163 -15.62 15.44 4.08
C THR A 163 -14.97 16.79 3.80
N LYS A 164 -14.36 16.96 2.63
CA LYS A 164 -13.78 18.25 2.22
C LYS A 164 -14.84 19.35 2.13
N ARG A 165 -16.01 19.05 1.60
CA ARG A 165 -17.13 19.98 1.51
C ARG A 165 -17.65 20.39 2.90
N VAL A 166 -17.80 19.44 3.81
CA VAL A 166 -18.22 19.71 5.20
C VAL A 166 -17.15 20.53 5.93
N ALA A 167 -15.87 20.15 5.79
CA ALA A 167 -14.76 20.89 6.42
C ALA A 167 -14.68 22.34 5.91
N SER A 168 -14.85 22.57 4.61
CA SER A 168 -14.87 23.93 4.04
C SER A 168 -16.06 24.75 4.53
N ALA A 169 -17.25 24.14 4.62
CA ALA A 169 -18.43 24.81 5.17
C ALA A 169 -18.27 25.18 6.65
N MET A 170 -17.64 24.33 7.44
CA MET A 170 -17.32 24.62 8.84
C MET A 170 -16.27 25.73 8.97
N ALA A 171 -15.26 25.75 8.11
CA ALA A 171 -14.26 26.82 8.07
C ALA A 171 -14.89 28.20 7.84
N VAL A 172 -15.84 28.30 6.91
CA VAL A 172 -16.60 29.54 6.62
C VAL A 172 -17.46 29.97 7.84
N ARG A 173 -17.95 29.02 8.64
CA ARG A 173 -18.73 29.31 9.86
C ARG A 173 -17.87 29.68 11.08
N GLY A 174 -16.58 29.97 10.88
CA GLY A 174 -15.68 30.42 11.94
C GLY A 174 -14.93 29.30 12.66
N ALA A 175 -15.05 28.05 12.21
CA ALA A 175 -14.27 26.94 12.75
C ALA A 175 -12.79 26.91 12.27
N SER A 176 -12.37 27.90 11.52
CA SER A 176 -10.99 28.06 11.01
C SER A 176 -10.00 28.61 12.04
N GLY A 177 -10.45 28.90 13.26
CA GLY A 177 -9.57 29.24 14.38
C GLY A 177 -8.70 28.04 14.77
N GLY A 178 -7.38 28.17 14.65
CA GLY A 178 -6.44 27.11 15.04
C GLY A 178 -6.56 26.69 16.50
N GLY A 179 -6.02 25.53 16.85
CA GLY A 179 -5.98 25.02 18.22
C GLY A 179 -7.22 24.21 18.65
N LYS A 180 -7.75 24.46 19.84
CA LYS A 180 -8.84 23.68 20.44
C LYS A 180 -10.13 23.64 19.60
N ALA A 181 -10.45 24.72 18.88
CA ALA A 181 -11.63 24.79 18.02
C ALA A 181 -11.54 23.84 16.82
N ALA A 182 -10.39 23.78 16.16
CA ALA A 182 -10.17 22.85 15.06
C ALA A 182 -10.23 21.39 15.53
N TRP A 183 -9.73 21.10 16.72
CA TRP A 183 -9.80 19.77 17.32
C TRP A 183 -11.24 19.37 17.65
N HIS A 184 -12.03 20.27 18.19
CA HIS A 184 -13.44 20.01 18.48
C HIS A 184 -14.26 19.74 17.21
N VAL A 185 -13.97 20.45 16.14
CA VAL A 185 -14.58 20.21 14.82
C VAL A 185 -14.20 18.83 14.27
N LEU A 186 -12.94 18.43 14.38
CA LEU A 186 -12.48 17.10 13.95
C LEU A 186 -13.20 15.98 14.71
N TRP A 187 -13.41 16.12 16.00
CA TRP A 187 -14.14 15.13 16.82
C TRP A 187 -15.66 15.14 16.56
N SER A 188 -16.23 16.24 16.13
CA SER A 188 -17.67 16.32 15.79
C SER A 188 -17.97 15.80 14.37
N LEU A 189 -16.98 15.77 13.47
CA LEU A 189 -17.13 15.29 12.08
C LEU A 189 -17.74 13.88 11.98
N PRO A 190 -17.25 12.86 12.70
CA PRO A 190 -17.79 11.51 12.62
C PRO A 190 -19.28 11.45 13.00
N ARG A 191 -19.71 12.24 13.99
CA ARG A 191 -21.10 12.27 14.45
C ARG A 191 -22.08 12.78 13.38
N VAL A 192 -21.64 13.73 12.55
CA VAL A 192 -22.47 14.28 11.47
C VAL A 192 -22.39 13.42 10.21
N TRP A 193 -21.26 12.78 10.00
CA TRP A 193 -20.91 12.07 8.78
C TRP A 193 -21.40 10.62 8.78
N LEU A 194 -21.30 9.92 9.92
CA LEU A 194 -21.70 8.53 10.04
C LEU A 194 -23.16 8.25 9.64
N PRO A 195 -24.17 9.01 10.12
CA PRO A 195 -25.55 8.82 9.70
C PRO A 195 -25.74 8.97 8.19
N ARG A 196 -25.06 9.96 7.58
CA ARG A 196 -25.14 10.18 6.11
C ARG A 196 -24.55 9.02 5.32
N ILE A 197 -23.49 8.37 5.84
CA ILE A 197 -22.91 7.19 5.19
C ILE A 197 -23.89 6.01 5.26
N VAL A 198 -24.48 5.78 6.43
CA VAL A 198 -25.45 4.69 6.62
C VAL A 198 -26.65 4.90 5.70
N ASP A 199 -27.26 6.09 5.72
CA ASP A 199 -28.39 6.42 4.82
C ASP A 199 -28.03 6.26 3.33
N ARG A 200 -26.77 6.52 2.97
CA ARG A 200 -26.29 6.33 1.60
C ARG A 200 -26.08 4.85 1.29
N ALA A 201 -25.53 4.08 2.23
CA ALA A 201 -25.32 2.65 2.07
C ALA A 201 -26.66 1.93 1.86
N ASP A 202 -27.68 2.28 2.64
CA ASP A 202 -29.04 1.74 2.50
C ASP A 202 -29.62 2.04 1.12
N ARG A 203 -29.56 3.30 0.68
CA ARG A 203 -30.04 3.67 -0.67
C ARG A 203 -29.28 2.96 -1.80
N VAL A 204 -28.00 2.73 -1.63
CA VAL A 204 -27.19 1.99 -2.62
C VAL A 204 -27.57 0.51 -2.60
N ALA A 205 -27.78 -0.08 -1.42
CA ALA A 205 -28.22 -1.46 -1.28
C ALA A 205 -29.58 -1.69 -1.96
N ASP A 206 -30.56 -0.84 -1.65
CA ASP A 206 -31.90 -0.88 -2.28
C ASP A 206 -31.81 -0.74 -3.81
N ALA A 207 -30.97 0.19 -4.30
CA ALA A 207 -30.78 0.39 -5.73
C ALA A 207 -30.09 -0.81 -6.42
N MET A 208 -29.19 -1.49 -5.73
CA MET A 208 -28.55 -2.71 -6.24
C MET A 208 -29.52 -3.88 -6.27
N GLU A 209 -30.32 -4.05 -5.24
CA GLU A 209 -31.37 -5.08 -5.19
C GLU A 209 -32.37 -4.91 -6.33
N LEU A 210 -32.86 -3.68 -6.57
CA LEU A 210 -33.75 -3.37 -7.68
C LEU A 210 -33.15 -3.62 -9.08
N ARG A 211 -31.83 -3.60 -9.19
CA ARG A 211 -31.10 -3.91 -10.43
C ARG A 211 -30.75 -5.39 -10.58
N GLY A 212 -31.18 -6.25 -9.65
CA GLY A 212 -30.94 -7.69 -9.69
C GLY A 212 -29.52 -8.12 -9.31
N TYR A 213 -28.77 -7.30 -8.57
CA TYR A 213 -27.46 -7.66 -8.04
C TYR A 213 -27.55 -8.61 -6.82
N CYS A 214 -28.50 -9.54 -6.83
CA CYS A 214 -28.73 -10.44 -5.70
C CYS A 214 -27.62 -11.49 -5.52
N ASP A 215 -26.85 -11.81 -6.57
CA ASP A 215 -25.92 -12.94 -6.58
C ASP A 215 -24.43 -12.57 -6.50
N GLY A 216 -24.08 -11.31 -6.29
CA GLY A 216 -22.70 -10.89 -6.07
C GLY A 216 -21.75 -11.07 -7.27
N GLU A 217 -22.27 -11.43 -8.44
CA GLU A 217 -21.49 -11.54 -9.67
C GLU A 217 -21.29 -10.15 -10.31
N GLU A 218 -20.31 -9.39 -9.85
CA GLU A 218 -19.74 -8.32 -10.67
C GLU A 218 -19.03 -8.93 -11.89
N ARG A 219 -19.73 -9.06 -12.99
CA ARG A 219 -19.10 -9.44 -14.26
C ARG A 219 -18.21 -8.30 -14.70
N SER A 220 -16.89 -8.53 -14.70
CA SER A 220 -15.95 -7.66 -15.37
C SER A 220 -16.29 -7.63 -16.87
N LEU A 221 -16.73 -6.47 -17.36
CA LEU A 221 -17.07 -6.26 -18.77
C LEU A 221 -15.86 -6.26 -19.70
N ALA A 222 -14.64 -6.23 -19.15
CA ALA A 222 -13.39 -6.23 -19.90
C ALA A 222 -12.44 -7.28 -19.33
N SER A 223 -12.32 -8.43 -19.97
CA SER A 223 -11.23 -9.36 -19.69
C SER A 223 -9.97 -8.89 -20.43
N CYS A 224 -9.09 -8.20 -19.75
CA CYS A 224 -7.79 -7.84 -20.33
C CYS A 224 -6.91 -9.08 -20.40
N ARG A 225 -6.71 -9.59 -21.63
CA ARG A 225 -5.91 -10.81 -21.86
C ARG A 225 -4.44 -10.53 -21.55
N MET A 226 -3.83 -11.34 -20.69
CA MET A 226 -2.41 -11.25 -20.36
C MET A 226 -1.55 -11.43 -21.63
N ARG A 227 -0.59 -10.54 -21.81
CA ARG A 227 0.39 -10.59 -22.91
C ARG A 227 1.57 -11.47 -22.51
N ALA A 228 2.34 -11.93 -23.49
CA ALA A 228 3.58 -12.70 -23.23
C ALA A 228 4.56 -11.94 -22.31
N ALA A 229 4.61 -10.61 -22.42
CA ALA A 229 5.42 -9.75 -21.55
C ALA A 229 4.98 -9.81 -20.08
N ASP A 230 3.67 -9.93 -19.80
CA ASP A 230 3.13 -10.04 -18.44
C ASP A 230 3.54 -11.37 -17.80
N TRP A 231 3.46 -12.46 -18.56
CA TRP A 231 3.90 -13.78 -18.12
C TRP A 231 5.41 -13.83 -17.87
N ALA A 232 6.21 -13.23 -18.75
CA ALA A 232 7.66 -13.16 -18.58
C ALA A 232 8.04 -12.36 -17.32
N ALA A 233 7.38 -11.23 -17.07
CA ALA A 233 7.60 -10.41 -15.88
C ALA A 233 7.23 -11.16 -14.59
N LEU A 234 6.10 -11.89 -14.60
CA LEU A 234 5.65 -12.71 -13.46
C LEU A 234 6.61 -13.87 -13.20
N ALA A 235 7.04 -14.58 -14.25
CA ALA A 235 8.00 -15.67 -14.12
C ALA A 235 9.35 -15.19 -13.55
N LEU A 236 9.84 -14.03 -14.01
CA LEU A 236 11.04 -13.40 -13.47
C LEU A 236 10.88 -13.05 -11.98
N ALA A 237 9.77 -12.43 -11.61
CA ALA A 237 9.52 -12.07 -10.22
C ALA A 237 9.42 -13.30 -9.30
N LEU A 238 8.76 -14.36 -9.76
CA LEU A 238 8.66 -15.62 -9.01
C LEU A 238 10.03 -16.32 -8.91
N ALA A 239 10.86 -16.25 -9.94
CA ALA A 239 12.23 -16.77 -9.88
C ALA A 239 13.08 -16.03 -8.83
N VAL A 240 12.95 -14.69 -8.76
CA VAL A 240 13.63 -13.87 -7.74
C VAL A 240 13.12 -14.22 -6.35
N LEU A 241 11.82 -14.41 -6.16
CA LEU A 241 11.24 -14.85 -4.90
C LEU A 241 11.76 -16.25 -4.50
N GLY A 242 11.78 -17.19 -5.43
CA GLY A 242 12.32 -18.55 -5.22
C GLY A 242 13.79 -18.51 -4.80
N LEU A 243 14.58 -17.64 -5.45
CA LEU A 243 15.99 -17.42 -5.06
C LEU A 243 16.10 -16.85 -3.63
N ALA A 244 15.24 -15.91 -3.25
CA ALA A 244 15.23 -15.37 -1.89
C ALA A 244 14.92 -16.44 -0.84
N VAL A 245 13.96 -17.32 -1.11
CA VAL A 245 13.61 -18.45 -0.26
C VAL A 245 14.78 -19.43 -0.15
N LEU A 246 15.42 -19.78 -1.27
CA LEU A 246 16.60 -20.68 -1.28
C LEU A 246 17.75 -20.12 -0.45
N ILE A 247 18.08 -18.83 -0.59
CA ILE A 247 19.13 -18.18 0.19
C ILE A 247 18.78 -18.22 1.68
N ARG A 248 17.50 -18.00 2.03
CA ARG A 248 17.05 -18.05 3.42
C ARG A 248 17.19 -19.44 4.02
N VAL A 249 16.77 -20.47 3.30
CA VAL A 249 16.84 -21.88 3.77
C VAL A 249 18.30 -22.30 3.92
N ARG A 250 19.17 -21.97 2.97
CA ARG A 250 20.62 -22.28 3.06
C ARG A 250 21.36 -21.46 4.11
N GLY A 251 20.87 -20.27 4.44
CA GLY A 251 21.48 -19.41 5.47
C GLY A 251 21.06 -19.75 6.89
N VAL A 252 20.07 -20.64 7.06
CA VAL A 252 19.62 -21.18 8.37
C VAL A 252 20.23 -22.56 8.64
N ALA A 253 20.69 -23.28 7.62
CA ALA A 253 21.44 -24.52 7.70
C ALA A 253 22.95 -24.24 7.86
#